data_abb004631694e21520934c388b01aa3a
#
_entry.id   abb004631694e21520934c388b01aa3a
#
_cell.length_a   1.000
_cell.length_b   1.000
_cell.length_c   1.000
_cell.angle_alpha   90.00
_cell.angle_beta   90.00
_cell.angle_gamma   90.00
#
_symmetry.space_group_name_H-M   'P 1'
#
loop_
_entity.id
_entity.type
_entity.pdbx_description
1 polymer ?
#
loop_
_entity_poly.entity_id
_entity_poly.type
_entity_poly.pdbx_seq_one_letter_code
_entity_poly.pdbx_strand_id
1 'polypeptide(L)'
;MRTPIRYAGGKSKAYDFISSYIPFWPRPKRIISPFIGGGSLETRWAHEMGVEIKGFDVFDVLVNYWQHQLSEPERLHEILQGLEPTKEQYDEIKDTLLHWDKVQDLFKKWKTNHYDRKSIELADDTGAAYYWFNHNLSYGPMFLGWFSSIYLKKESLYENAIQRVKNFNVPNMSVECKSFEEVIPSYPNDFLYCDPPYYMESKEGDDDNKMFKAIYPNSNFPLHHTHFDHEKLRDLLHSHNGPFILSYNDCDWVRENYSDFKFKLPKWHYSFQQGETRIGDNRQDGDTSKASHEILIIKE
;
A
#
# COMPACT_ATOMS: atom_id res chain seq x y z
N MET A 1 14.75 -4.44 8.05
CA MET A 1 14.92 -3.46 6.94
C MET A 1 13.70 -2.55 6.87
N ARG A 2 13.82 -1.29 6.39
CA ARG A 2 12.66 -0.43 6.13
C ARG A 2 12.40 -0.37 4.63
N THR A 3 11.13 -0.40 4.23
CA THR A 3 10.75 -0.14 2.84
C THR A 3 11.25 1.25 2.39
N PRO A 4 11.69 1.41 1.14
CA PRO A 4 12.20 2.68 0.64
C PRO A 4 11.09 3.71 0.37
N ILE A 5 9.84 3.27 0.32
CA ILE A 5 8.67 4.12 0.12
C ILE A 5 7.86 4.26 1.43
N ARG A 6 7.36 5.45 1.71
CA ARG A 6 6.32 5.66 2.72
C ARG A 6 4.98 5.23 2.12
N TYR A 7 4.16 4.52 2.86
CA TYR A 7 2.87 4.06 2.33
C TYR A 7 1.80 4.10 3.42
N ALA A 8 0.61 4.59 3.09
CA ALA A 8 -0.52 4.58 4.00
C ALA A 8 -0.96 3.14 4.29
N GLY A 9 -1.32 2.85 5.52
CA GLY A 9 -1.70 1.48 5.91
C GLY A 9 -0.53 0.51 6.10
N GLY A 10 0.73 0.96 5.94
CA GLY A 10 1.89 0.07 6.08
C GLY A 10 1.97 -0.62 7.45
N LYS A 11 2.11 -1.94 7.44
CA LYS A 11 2.05 -2.83 8.62
C LYS A 11 3.38 -3.00 9.36
N SER A 12 4.35 -2.07 9.20
CA SER A 12 5.70 -2.22 9.79
C SER A 12 5.69 -2.46 11.30
N LYS A 13 4.73 -1.88 12.03
CA LYS A 13 4.57 -2.08 13.49
C LYS A 13 3.96 -3.42 13.85
N ALA A 14 3.24 -4.02 12.91
CA ALA A 14 2.57 -5.31 13.05
C ALA A 14 3.48 -6.49 12.70
N TYR A 15 4.70 -6.24 12.24
CA TYR A 15 5.59 -7.25 11.67
C TYR A 15 5.76 -8.47 12.56
N ASP A 16 6.15 -8.28 13.81
CA ASP A 16 6.43 -9.40 14.73
C ASP A 16 5.16 -10.23 14.99
N PHE A 17 4.03 -9.55 15.15
CA PHE A 17 2.74 -10.21 15.37
C PHE A 17 2.30 -10.99 14.14
N ILE A 18 2.27 -10.39 12.95
CA ILE A 18 1.84 -11.06 11.72
C ILE A 18 2.81 -12.20 11.37
N SER A 19 4.12 -11.96 11.49
CA SER A 19 5.16 -12.95 11.22
C SER A 19 5.08 -14.18 12.13
N SER A 20 4.54 -14.04 13.35
CA SER A 20 4.37 -15.16 14.27
C SER A 20 3.38 -16.24 13.79
N TYR A 21 2.56 -15.90 12.78
CA TYR A 21 1.62 -16.83 12.14
C TYR A 21 2.15 -17.44 10.84
N ILE A 22 3.33 -17.02 10.37
CA ILE A 22 4.00 -17.72 9.28
C ILE A 22 4.63 -18.99 9.85
N PRO A 23 4.35 -20.18 9.28
CA PRO A 23 4.91 -21.44 9.80
C PRO A 23 6.44 -21.40 9.91
N PHE A 24 6.96 -21.74 11.09
CA PHE A 24 8.40 -21.86 11.28
C PHE A 24 8.95 -23.11 10.57
N TRP A 25 8.18 -24.22 10.60
CA TRP A 25 8.55 -25.48 9.98
C TRP A 25 7.31 -26.28 9.50
N PRO A 26 7.25 -26.69 8.22
CA PRO A 26 8.14 -26.20 7.17
C PRO A 26 7.85 -24.72 6.85
N ARG A 27 8.90 -23.93 6.73
CA ARG A 27 8.75 -22.52 6.31
C ARG A 27 8.31 -22.46 4.86
N PRO A 28 7.39 -21.57 4.48
CA PRO A 28 7.03 -21.39 3.07
C PRO A 28 8.26 -21.00 2.26
N LYS A 29 8.46 -21.62 1.10
CA LYS A 29 9.55 -21.27 0.19
C LYS A 29 9.36 -19.88 -0.41
N ARG A 30 8.09 -19.53 -0.66
CA ARG A 30 7.68 -18.21 -1.14
C ARG A 30 6.38 -17.78 -0.49
N ILE A 31 6.17 -16.45 -0.46
CA ILE A 31 4.92 -15.80 -0.06
C ILE A 31 4.41 -15.03 -1.26
N ILE A 32 3.15 -15.22 -1.57
CA ILE A 32 2.43 -14.49 -2.61
C ILE A 32 1.67 -13.35 -1.93
N SER A 33 1.91 -12.11 -2.37
CA SER A 33 1.21 -10.93 -1.87
C SER A 33 0.41 -10.28 -3.00
N PRO A 34 -0.90 -10.58 -3.14
CA PRO A 34 -1.75 -10.03 -4.20
C PRO A 34 -2.02 -8.53 -4.08
N PHE A 35 -1.65 -7.91 -2.95
CA PHE A 35 -1.86 -6.50 -2.60
C PHE A 35 -0.58 -5.94 -2.00
N ILE A 36 0.49 -5.82 -2.81
CA ILE A 36 1.82 -5.48 -2.30
C ILE A 36 1.88 -4.09 -1.68
N GLY A 37 1.15 -3.12 -2.24
CA GLY A 37 1.18 -1.74 -1.77
C GLY A 37 2.60 -1.23 -1.49
N GLY A 38 2.85 -0.76 -0.28
CA GLY A 38 4.16 -0.30 0.17
C GLY A 38 5.16 -1.39 0.56
N GLY A 39 4.82 -2.67 0.47
CA GLY A 39 5.68 -3.82 0.70
C GLY A 39 6.35 -3.86 2.09
N SER A 40 5.70 -3.33 3.12
CA SER A 40 6.35 -3.10 4.41
C SER A 40 6.69 -4.36 5.20
N LEU A 41 5.91 -5.43 5.03
CA LEU A 41 6.16 -6.74 5.61
C LEU A 41 7.00 -7.60 4.66
N GLU A 42 6.63 -7.60 3.40
CA GLU A 42 7.19 -8.42 2.33
C GLU A 42 8.69 -8.17 2.18
N THR A 43 9.10 -6.90 2.17
CA THR A 43 10.54 -6.54 2.11
C THR A 43 11.31 -7.04 3.32
N ARG A 44 10.69 -7.04 4.52
CA ARG A 44 11.31 -7.58 5.72
C ARG A 44 11.37 -9.10 5.70
N TRP A 45 10.30 -9.78 5.27
CA TRP A 45 10.29 -11.23 5.13
C TRP A 45 11.33 -11.71 4.13
N ALA A 46 11.42 -11.05 2.97
CA ALA A 46 12.45 -11.35 1.98
C ALA A 46 13.86 -11.20 2.56
N HIS A 47 14.11 -10.08 3.26
CA HIS A 47 15.44 -9.76 3.81
C HIS A 47 15.78 -10.58 5.06
N GLU A 48 14.87 -10.67 6.04
CA GLU A 48 15.15 -11.25 7.37
C GLU A 48 14.91 -12.75 7.42
N MET A 49 13.94 -13.26 6.65
CA MET A 49 13.60 -14.67 6.61
C MET A 49 14.16 -15.42 5.40
N GLY A 50 14.67 -14.69 4.39
CA GLY A 50 15.19 -15.26 3.15
C GLY A 50 14.13 -15.93 2.27
N VAL A 51 12.86 -15.60 2.48
CA VAL A 51 11.72 -16.16 1.74
C VAL A 51 11.58 -15.43 0.40
N GLU A 52 11.26 -16.15 -0.68
CA GLU A 52 10.92 -15.53 -1.96
C GLU A 52 9.59 -14.79 -1.83
N ILE A 53 9.53 -13.52 -2.27
CA ILE A 53 8.31 -12.72 -2.34
C ILE A 53 7.89 -12.52 -3.78
N LYS A 54 6.65 -12.86 -4.09
CA LYS A 54 5.98 -12.47 -5.33
C LYS A 54 4.86 -11.49 -4.98
N GLY A 55 5.14 -10.22 -5.19
CA GLY A 55 4.21 -9.13 -4.96
C GLY A 55 3.42 -8.80 -6.23
N PHE A 56 2.16 -8.43 -6.06
CA PHE A 56 1.27 -8.00 -7.12
C PHE A 56 0.45 -6.81 -6.69
N ASP A 57 0.12 -5.96 -7.63
CA ASP A 57 -0.81 -4.85 -7.43
C ASP A 57 -1.47 -4.53 -8.77
N VAL A 58 -2.65 -3.93 -8.73
CA VAL A 58 -3.35 -3.45 -9.94
C VAL A 58 -3.00 -2.01 -10.28
N PHE A 59 -2.28 -1.33 -9.38
CA PHE A 59 -1.82 0.04 -9.57
C PHE A 59 -0.51 0.06 -10.35
N ASP A 60 -0.61 0.12 -11.67
CA ASP A 60 0.51 0.02 -12.61
C ASP A 60 1.63 1.03 -12.30
N VAL A 61 1.31 2.25 -11.92
CA VAL A 61 2.31 3.28 -11.55
C VAL A 61 3.13 2.87 -10.32
N LEU A 62 2.49 2.26 -9.32
CA LEU A 62 3.18 1.69 -8.16
C LEU A 62 4.05 0.50 -8.56
N VAL A 63 3.52 -0.37 -9.42
CA VAL A 63 4.26 -1.53 -9.92
C VAL A 63 5.49 -1.10 -10.72
N ASN A 64 5.36 -0.09 -11.58
CA ASN A 64 6.47 0.52 -12.30
C ASN A 64 7.57 1.02 -11.33
N TYR A 65 7.17 1.71 -10.25
CA TYR A 65 8.12 2.11 -9.22
C TYR A 65 8.83 0.89 -8.59
N TRP A 66 8.07 -0.14 -8.19
CA TRP A 66 8.68 -1.32 -7.58
C TRP A 66 9.66 -2.05 -8.51
N GLN A 67 9.33 -2.16 -9.80
CA GLN A 67 10.20 -2.79 -10.79
C GLN A 67 11.53 -2.07 -10.90
N HIS A 68 11.53 -0.74 -11.03
CA HIS A 68 12.76 0.05 -11.06
C HIS A 68 13.49 0.08 -9.71
N GLN A 69 12.76 0.09 -8.59
CA GLN A 69 13.37 0.03 -7.26
C GLN A 69 14.12 -1.28 -7.01
N LEU A 70 13.63 -2.38 -7.58
CA LEU A 70 14.25 -3.71 -7.43
C LEU A 70 15.39 -3.95 -8.43
N SER A 71 15.30 -3.40 -9.64
CA SER A 71 16.28 -3.64 -10.70
C SER A 71 17.36 -2.56 -10.81
N GLU A 72 17.01 -1.31 -10.56
CA GLU A 72 17.85 -0.14 -10.86
C GLU A 72 17.82 0.93 -9.75
N PRO A 73 18.06 0.57 -8.47
CA PRO A 73 17.96 1.50 -7.35
C PRO A 73 18.93 2.69 -7.44
N GLU A 74 20.12 2.49 -8.04
CA GLU A 74 21.10 3.55 -8.29
C GLU A 74 20.54 4.57 -9.30
N ARG A 75 19.88 4.10 -10.36
CA ARG A 75 19.30 4.97 -11.38
C ARG A 75 18.17 5.81 -10.80
N LEU A 76 17.28 5.22 -9.99
CA LEU A 76 16.28 6.00 -9.28
C LEU A 76 16.90 7.04 -8.35
N HIS A 77 17.95 6.68 -7.62
CA HIS A 77 18.67 7.60 -6.76
C HIS A 77 19.27 8.78 -7.55
N GLU A 78 19.90 8.53 -8.71
CA GLU A 78 20.46 9.58 -9.56
C GLU A 78 19.39 10.60 -9.98
N ILE A 79 18.24 10.13 -10.46
CA ILE A 79 17.13 11.01 -10.84
C ILE A 79 16.65 11.81 -9.64
N LEU A 80 16.41 11.15 -8.50
CA LEU A 80 15.93 11.78 -7.27
C LEU A 80 16.93 12.79 -6.70
N GLN A 81 18.23 12.53 -6.82
CA GLN A 81 19.28 13.45 -6.38
C GLN A 81 19.31 14.76 -7.20
N GLY A 82 18.83 14.71 -8.45
CA GLY A 82 18.67 15.88 -9.31
C GLY A 82 17.42 16.72 -9.02
N LEU A 83 16.55 16.30 -8.08
CA LEU A 83 15.31 16.99 -7.75
C LEU A 83 15.44 17.74 -6.41
N GLU A 84 14.82 18.92 -6.36
CA GLU A 84 14.77 19.72 -5.14
C GLU A 84 13.47 19.47 -4.37
N PRO A 85 13.52 19.19 -3.05
CA PRO A 85 12.33 18.93 -2.24
C PRO A 85 11.57 20.22 -1.89
N THR A 86 11.30 21.06 -2.91
CA THR A 86 10.55 22.31 -2.84
C THR A 86 9.10 22.12 -3.24
N LYS A 87 8.24 23.08 -2.87
CA LYS A 87 6.83 23.06 -3.28
C LYS A 87 6.68 23.24 -4.79
N GLU A 88 7.50 24.09 -5.35
CA GLU A 88 7.53 24.41 -6.79
C GLU A 88 7.84 23.14 -7.60
N GLN A 89 8.93 22.46 -7.29
CA GLN A 89 9.31 21.20 -7.96
C GLN A 89 8.27 20.10 -7.74
N TYR A 90 7.68 20.05 -6.53
CA TYR A 90 6.61 19.09 -6.24
C TYR A 90 5.37 19.31 -7.10
N ASP A 91 4.95 20.56 -7.27
CA ASP A 91 3.78 20.91 -8.07
C ASP A 91 4.02 20.68 -9.57
N GLU A 92 5.23 20.96 -10.09
CA GLU A 92 5.65 20.64 -11.46
C GLU A 92 5.62 19.13 -11.74
N ILE A 93 6.21 18.34 -10.84
CA ILE A 93 6.19 16.87 -10.96
C ILE A 93 4.77 16.34 -10.87
N LYS A 94 3.95 16.87 -9.96
CA LYS A 94 2.55 16.48 -9.85
C LYS A 94 1.77 16.77 -11.13
N ASP A 95 1.99 17.92 -11.75
CA ASP A 95 1.36 18.25 -13.02
C ASP A 95 1.85 17.35 -14.16
N THR A 96 3.15 17.06 -14.22
CA THR A 96 3.73 16.09 -15.16
C THR A 96 3.09 14.70 -15.00
N LEU A 97 2.98 14.21 -13.78
CA LEU A 97 2.33 12.91 -13.49
C LEU A 97 0.85 12.89 -13.88
N LEU A 98 0.14 13.99 -13.72
CA LEU A 98 -1.26 14.11 -14.16
C LEU A 98 -1.42 14.02 -15.69
N HIS A 99 -0.39 14.34 -16.46
CA HIS A 99 -0.37 14.23 -17.91
C HIS A 99 0.31 12.94 -18.42
N TRP A 100 1.00 12.19 -17.56
CA TRP A 100 1.65 10.95 -17.97
C TRP A 100 0.63 9.97 -18.54
N ASP A 101 0.92 9.41 -19.72
CA ASP A 101 0.02 8.51 -20.47
C ASP A 101 -0.44 7.33 -19.62
N LYS A 102 0.47 6.69 -18.90
CA LYS A 102 0.18 5.58 -17.96
C LYS A 102 -0.83 6.00 -16.88
N VAL A 103 -0.70 7.21 -16.33
CA VAL A 103 -1.66 7.77 -15.35
C VAL A 103 -3.00 8.12 -16.01
N GLN A 104 -2.98 8.67 -17.22
CA GLN A 104 -4.19 8.98 -17.96
C GLN A 104 -4.98 7.71 -18.33
N ASP A 105 -4.30 6.63 -18.66
CA ASP A 105 -4.95 5.34 -18.92
C ASP A 105 -5.60 4.73 -17.67
N LEU A 106 -4.97 4.89 -16.51
CA LEU A 106 -5.59 4.54 -15.22
C LEU A 106 -6.85 5.38 -14.97
N PHE A 107 -6.79 6.68 -15.21
CA PHE A 107 -7.95 7.56 -15.04
C PHE A 107 -9.11 7.18 -15.96
N LYS A 108 -8.84 6.84 -17.23
CA LYS A 108 -9.86 6.32 -18.15
C LYS A 108 -10.44 5.01 -17.64
N LYS A 109 -9.59 4.06 -17.27
CA LYS A 109 -10.00 2.75 -16.74
C LYS A 109 -10.93 2.91 -15.53
N TRP A 110 -10.63 3.85 -14.64
CA TRP A 110 -11.41 4.08 -13.41
C TRP A 110 -12.46 5.17 -13.53
N LYS A 111 -12.69 5.68 -14.75
CA LYS A 111 -13.72 6.70 -15.04
C LYS A 111 -13.63 7.93 -14.11
N THR A 112 -12.42 8.40 -13.86
CA THR A 112 -12.19 9.59 -13.04
C THR A 112 -12.45 10.88 -13.86
N ASN A 113 -12.63 11.99 -13.17
CA ASN A 113 -12.77 13.31 -13.82
C ASN A 113 -11.45 13.88 -14.35
N HIS A 114 -10.34 13.14 -14.31
CA HIS A 114 -9.00 13.60 -14.67
C HIS A 114 -8.48 13.05 -16.00
N TYR A 115 -9.21 12.16 -16.68
CA TYR A 115 -8.75 11.48 -17.90
C TYR A 115 -8.77 12.33 -19.18
N ASP A 116 -9.28 13.56 -19.11
CA ASP A 116 -9.44 14.44 -20.30
C ASP A 116 -8.24 15.39 -20.51
N ARG A 117 -7.07 15.00 -20.03
CA ARG A 117 -5.84 15.76 -20.22
C ARG A 117 -5.04 15.23 -21.40
N LYS A 118 -4.34 16.13 -22.11
CA LYS A 118 -3.40 15.71 -23.16
C LYS A 118 -2.32 14.82 -22.55
N SER A 119 -2.22 13.58 -23.03
CA SER A 119 -1.20 12.64 -22.58
C SER A 119 0.20 13.05 -23.05
N ILE A 120 1.19 12.78 -22.21
CA ILE A 120 2.61 12.86 -22.55
C ILE A 120 3.27 11.51 -22.26
N GLU A 121 4.21 11.13 -23.10
CA GLU A 121 5.12 10.02 -22.80
C GLU A 121 6.14 10.47 -21.77
N LEU A 122 6.41 9.60 -20.80
CA LEU A 122 7.43 9.77 -19.80
C LEU A 122 8.21 8.45 -19.67
N ALA A 123 9.54 8.52 -19.69
CA ALA A 123 10.35 7.34 -19.49
C ALA A 123 10.03 6.65 -18.15
N ASP A 124 9.94 5.34 -18.13
CA ASP A 124 9.44 4.58 -16.97
C ASP A 124 10.29 4.77 -15.72
N ASP A 125 11.62 4.89 -15.83
CA ASP A 125 12.54 5.21 -14.73
C ASP A 125 12.26 6.61 -14.14
N THR A 126 12.02 7.58 -15.02
CA THR A 126 11.64 8.96 -14.63
C THR A 126 10.26 8.95 -13.99
N GLY A 127 9.29 8.24 -14.55
CA GLY A 127 7.96 8.05 -13.98
C GLY A 127 8.01 7.40 -12.60
N ALA A 128 8.85 6.39 -12.42
CA ALA A 128 9.07 5.72 -11.13
C ALA A 128 9.66 6.68 -10.08
N ALA A 129 10.66 7.48 -10.45
CA ALA A 129 11.25 8.48 -9.58
C ALA A 129 10.25 9.60 -9.22
N TYR A 130 9.49 10.09 -10.19
CA TYR A 130 8.46 11.11 -9.98
C TYR A 130 7.32 10.60 -9.11
N TYR A 131 6.88 9.35 -9.31
CA TYR A 131 5.92 8.70 -8.43
C TYR A 131 6.44 8.67 -6.99
N TRP A 132 7.67 8.18 -6.78
CA TRP A 132 8.28 8.12 -5.47
C TRP A 132 8.38 9.51 -4.82
N PHE A 133 8.86 10.52 -5.55
CA PHE A 133 9.00 11.90 -5.08
C PHE A 133 7.65 12.46 -4.64
N ASN A 134 6.65 12.40 -5.51
CA ASN A 134 5.31 12.88 -5.22
C ASN A 134 4.70 12.16 -4.01
N HIS A 135 4.78 10.83 -3.98
CA HIS A 135 4.19 10.02 -2.92
C HIS A 135 4.87 10.24 -1.56
N ASN A 136 6.21 10.23 -1.52
CA ASN A 136 6.96 10.39 -0.27
C ASN A 136 6.92 11.80 0.30
N LEU A 137 6.90 12.83 -0.55
CA LEU A 137 6.89 14.22 -0.12
C LEU A 137 5.49 14.76 0.13
N SER A 138 4.45 13.98 -0.09
CA SER A 138 3.07 14.36 0.22
C SER A 138 2.81 14.40 1.73
N TYR A 139 1.88 15.25 2.11
CA TYR A 139 1.31 15.27 3.45
C TYR A 139 0.37 14.06 3.64
N GLY A 140 0.81 13.10 4.45
CA GLY A 140 0.27 11.75 4.41
C GLY A 140 0.72 11.05 3.12
N PRO A 141 1.34 9.86 3.17
CA PRO A 141 1.91 9.24 1.97
C PRO A 141 0.82 8.91 0.96
N MET A 142 0.62 9.77 -0.02
CA MET A 142 -0.45 9.68 -1.02
C MET A 142 0.01 10.14 -2.38
N PHE A 143 -0.37 9.38 -3.41
CA PHE A 143 -0.17 9.76 -4.79
C PHE A 143 -1.01 10.98 -5.15
N LEU A 144 -0.42 11.96 -5.83
CA LEU A 144 -1.01 13.25 -6.20
C LEU A 144 -1.55 14.05 -4.99
N GLY A 145 -0.98 13.81 -3.81
CA GLY A 145 -1.34 14.47 -2.57
C GLY A 145 -0.92 15.94 -2.49
N TRP A 146 -0.91 16.48 -1.28
CA TRP A 146 -0.45 17.83 -0.97
C TRP A 146 0.99 17.81 -0.49
N PHE A 147 1.80 18.76 -0.92
CA PHE A 147 3.19 18.86 -0.48
C PHE A 147 3.33 18.99 1.05
N SER A 148 4.25 18.28 1.64
CA SER A 148 4.55 18.33 3.07
C SER A 148 5.68 19.31 3.38
N SER A 149 5.36 20.43 4.01
CA SER A 149 6.35 21.46 4.38
C SER A 149 7.47 20.99 5.33
N ILE A 150 7.40 19.76 5.84
CA ILE A 150 8.45 19.21 6.72
C ILE A 150 9.79 19.08 5.98
N TYR A 151 9.76 18.85 4.67
CA TYR A 151 10.96 18.73 3.83
C TYR A 151 11.68 20.06 3.64
N LEU A 152 10.97 21.19 3.72
CA LEU A 152 11.57 22.53 3.75
C LEU A 152 12.27 22.86 5.07
N LYS A 153 11.82 22.23 6.15
CA LYS A 153 12.34 22.50 7.51
C LYS A 153 13.53 21.62 7.89
N LYS A 154 13.70 20.48 7.22
CA LYS A 154 14.71 19.47 7.54
C LYS A 154 15.26 18.87 6.25
N GLU A 155 16.25 19.51 5.67
CA GLU A 155 16.93 19.08 4.44
C GLU A 155 17.41 17.62 4.48
N SER A 156 17.98 17.19 5.60
CA SER A 156 18.43 15.81 5.80
C SER A 156 17.33 14.74 5.66
N LEU A 157 16.05 15.12 5.74
CA LEU A 157 14.96 14.14 5.56
C LEU A 157 14.88 13.61 4.14
N TYR A 158 15.06 14.49 3.16
CA TYR A 158 15.05 14.09 1.74
C TYR A 158 16.28 13.27 1.43
N GLU A 159 17.47 13.74 1.78
CA GLU A 159 18.72 13.03 1.57
C GLU A 159 18.69 11.61 2.17
N ASN A 160 18.27 11.49 3.44
CA ASN A 160 18.13 10.20 4.09
C ASN A 160 17.07 9.31 3.42
N ALA A 161 16.05 9.89 2.79
CA ALA A 161 15.02 9.12 2.10
C ALA A 161 15.53 8.56 0.77
N ILE A 162 16.25 9.36 -0.04
CA ILE A 162 16.82 8.89 -1.30
C ILE A 162 18.00 7.93 -1.09
N GLN A 163 18.76 8.07 0.01
CA GLN A 163 19.77 7.06 0.37
C GLN A 163 19.16 5.70 0.70
N ARG A 164 17.93 5.64 1.24
CA ARG A 164 17.22 4.37 1.43
C ARG A 164 16.82 3.75 0.09
N VAL A 165 16.46 4.56 -0.92
CA VAL A 165 16.20 4.08 -2.28
C VAL A 165 17.46 3.43 -2.83
N LYS A 166 18.60 4.11 -2.79
CA LYS A 166 19.90 3.61 -3.28
C LYS A 166 20.33 2.31 -2.59
N ASN A 167 20.20 2.26 -1.27
CA ASN A 167 20.70 1.15 -0.46
C ASN A 167 19.71 -0.02 -0.35
N PHE A 168 18.57 0.06 -1.05
CA PHE A 168 17.59 -0.99 -1.02
C PHE A 168 18.01 -2.16 -1.90
N ASN A 169 18.19 -3.32 -1.28
CA ASN A 169 18.59 -4.54 -1.99
C ASN A 169 17.82 -5.74 -1.42
N VAL A 170 16.90 -6.27 -2.20
CA VAL A 170 16.08 -7.44 -1.85
C VAL A 170 15.96 -8.34 -3.09
N PRO A 171 16.98 -9.16 -3.39
CA PRO A 171 17.09 -9.89 -4.65
C PRO A 171 16.06 -11.02 -4.82
N ASN A 172 15.43 -11.46 -3.73
CA ASN A 172 14.42 -12.52 -3.71
C ASN A 172 12.99 -11.96 -3.71
N MET A 173 12.79 -10.75 -4.23
CA MET A 173 11.49 -10.12 -4.38
C MET A 173 11.24 -9.74 -5.83
N SER A 174 10.02 -9.94 -6.31
CA SER A 174 9.54 -9.46 -7.61
C SER A 174 8.16 -8.85 -7.46
N VAL A 175 7.82 -7.89 -8.34
CA VAL A 175 6.50 -7.24 -8.36
C VAL A 175 5.97 -7.17 -9.78
N GLU A 176 4.71 -7.58 -9.97
CA GLU A 176 4.01 -7.60 -11.26
C GLU A 176 2.64 -6.92 -11.17
N CYS A 177 2.21 -6.31 -12.29
CA CYS A 177 0.88 -5.72 -12.40
C CYS A 177 -0.16 -6.79 -12.75
N LYS A 178 -0.85 -7.31 -11.74
CA LYS A 178 -1.92 -8.31 -11.89
C LYS A 178 -2.97 -8.14 -10.79
N SER A 179 -4.21 -8.50 -11.11
CA SER A 179 -5.29 -8.51 -10.13
C SER A 179 -5.22 -9.75 -9.22
N PHE A 180 -5.76 -9.63 -8.01
CA PHE A 180 -5.89 -10.77 -7.09
C PHE A 180 -6.71 -11.92 -7.70
N GLU A 181 -7.62 -11.61 -8.61
CA GLU A 181 -8.46 -12.58 -9.32
C GLU A 181 -7.65 -13.50 -10.25
N GLU A 182 -6.55 -12.96 -10.80
CA GLU A 182 -5.60 -13.72 -11.62
C GLU A 182 -4.55 -14.41 -10.75
N VAL A 183 -4.09 -13.71 -9.69
CA VAL A 183 -2.99 -14.16 -8.84
C VAL A 183 -3.39 -15.35 -7.98
N ILE A 184 -4.48 -15.26 -7.22
CA ILE A 184 -4.85 -16.31 -6.26
C ILE A 184 -5.03 -17.67 -6.94
N PRO A 185 -5.77 -17.79 -8.08
CA PRO A 185 -5.88 -19.07 -8.78
C PRO A 185 -4.58 -19.58 -9.40
N SER A 186 -3.63 -18.67 -9.72
CA SER A 186 -2.34 -19.06 -10.30
C SER A 186 -1.37 -19.67 -9.27
N TYR A 187 -1.62 -19.50 -7.99
CA TYR A 187 -0.80 -19.99 -6.88
C TYR A 187 -1.61 -20.81 -5.86
N PRO A 188 -2.32 -21.87 -6.28
CA PRO A 188 -3.38 -22.49 -5.50
C PRO A 188 -2.94 -23.15 -4.17
N ASN A 189 -1.65 -23.42 -4.01
CA ASN A 189 -1.10 -24.10 -2.84
C ASN A 189 -0.04 -23.28 -2.09
N ASP A 190 0.27 -22.07 -2.57
CA ASP A 190 1.29 -21.23 -1.95
C ASP A 190 0.76 -20.51 -0.72
N PHE A 191 1.66 -20.04 0.12
CA PHE A 191 1.31 -19.19 1.24
C PHE A 191 0.92 -17.79 0.74
N LEU A 192 -0.29 -17.33 1.06
CA LEU A 192 -0.74 -15.98 0.70
C LEU A 192 -0.64 -15.03 1.90
N TYR A 193 -0.21 -13.80 1.63
CA TYR A 193 -0.44 -12.67 2.52
C TYR A 193 -1.30 -11.63 1.78
N CYS A 194 -2.49 -11.37 2.31
CA CYS A 194 -3.46 -10.47 1.73
C CYS A 194 -3.73 -9.28 2.65
N ASP A 195 -3.53 -8.06 2.15
CA ASP A 195 -3.88 -6.80 2.81
C ASP A 195 -4.71 -5.94 1.83
N PRO A 196 -5.95 -6.38 1.51
CA PRO A 196 -6.80 -5.74 0.52
C PRO A 196 -7.34 -4.40 1.03
N PRO A 197 -7.98 -3.60 0.15
CA PRO A 197 -8.86 -2.52 0.60
C PRO A 197 -9.84 -3.00 1.66
N TYR A 198 -10.05 -2.19 2.72
CA TYR A 198 -10.92 -2.56 3.82
C TYR A 198 -12.39 -2.50 3.41
N TYR A 199 -13.17 -3.43 3.96
CA TYR A 199 -14.61 -3.47 3.77
C TYR A 199 -15.29 -2.29 4.50
N MET A 200 -16.10 -1.54 3.76
CA MET A 200 -16.87 -0.42 4.27
C MET A 200 -18.35 -0.73 4.09
N GLU A 201 -19.07 -0.87 5.19
CA GLU A 201 -20.52 -0.99 5.12
C GLU A 201 -21.11 0.32 4.63
N SER A 202 -21.82 0.29 3.49
CA SER A 202 -22.63 1.40 3.04
C SER A 202 -23.96 1.38 3.85
N LYS A 203 -24.08 2.23 4.85
CA LYS A 203 -25.39 2.49 5.48
C LYS A 203 -26.08 3.58 4.69
N GLU A 204 -27.27 3.29 4.14
CA GLU A 204 -28.11 4.31 3.50
C GLU A 204 -28.33 5.47 4.48
N GLY A 205 -27.84 6.66 4.11
CA GLY A 205 -28.04 7.90 4.87
C GLY A 205 -26.96 8.26 5.89
N ASP A 206 -25.95 7.43 6.10
CA ASP A 206 -24.77 7.82 6.88
C ASP A 206 -23.71 8.45 5.96
N ASP A 207 -22.99 9.40 6.53
CA ASP A 207 -21.93 10.14 5.83
C ASP A 207 -20.73 9.19 5.60
N ASP A 208 -20.94 8.09 4.82
CA ASP A 208 -19.98 7.01 4.44
C ASP A 208 -18.63 7.56 3.99
N ASN A 209 -18.67 8.80 3.60
CA ASN A 209 -17.54 9.62 3.26
C ASN A 209 -16.61 9.96 4.45
N LYS A 210 -17.03 9.89 5.72
CA LYS A 210 -16.17 10.35 6.84
C LYS A 210 -15.07 9.36 7.17
N MET A 211 -15.41 8.08 7.29
CA MET A 211 -14.42 7.03 7.60
C MET A 211 -13.54 6.76 6.38
N PHE A 212 -14.12 6.71 5.18
CA PHE A 212 -13.39 6.60 3.93
C PHE A 212 -12.46 7.81 3.73
N LYS A 213 -12.93 9.04 3.93
CA LYS A 213 -12.12 10.27 3.85
C LYS A 213 -11.06 10.35 4.96
N ALA A 214 -11.23 9.67 6.07
CA ALA A 214 -10.24 9.62 7.13
C ALA A 214 -9.12 8.61 6.85
N ILE A 215 -9.45 7.47 6.26
CA ILE A 215 -8.48 6.46 5.83
C ILE A 215 -7.86 6.87 4.48
N TYR A 216 -8.66 7.43 3.57
CA TYR A 216 -8.29 7.84 2.22
C TYR A 216 -8.68 9.30 1.95
N PRO A 217 -7.95 10.28 2.51
CA PRO A 217 -8.36 11.69 2.50
C PRO A 217 -8.38 12.37 1.14
N ASN A 218 -7.89 11.73 0.08
CA ASN A 218 -7.98 12.23 -1.30
C ASN A 218 -9.09 11.52 -2.08
N SER A 219 -10.32 11.94 -1.83
CA SER A 219 -11.49 11.49 -2.59
C SER A 219 -11.47 11.81 -4.10
N ASN A 220 -10.48 12.57 -4.55
CA ASN A 220 -10.29 12.91 -5.98
C ASN A 220 -9.54 11.84 -6.76
N PHE A 221 -8.91 10.87 -6.08
CA PHE A 221 -8.30 9.71 -6.69
C PHE A 221 -9.20 8.52 -6.36
N PRO A 222 -10.00 8.01 -7.33
CA PRO A 222 -10.79 6.81 -7.12
C PRO A 222 -9.81 5.66 -7.00
N LEU A 223 -9.46 5.41 -5.80
CA LEU A 223 -8.67 4.28 -5.44
C LEU A 223 -9.52 3.03 -5.68
N HIS A 224 -8.85 1.94 -5.90
CA HIS A 224 -9.36 0.59 -6.04
C HIS A 224 -10.38 0.18 -4.94
N HIS A 225 -10.60 1.05 -3.96
CA HIS A 225 -11.43 0.80 -2.79
C HIS A 225 -12.93 0.94 -3.03
N THR A 226 -13.37 1.83 -3.94
CA THR A 226 -14.80 2.09 -4.16
C THR A 226 -15.54 1.01 -4.94
N HIS A 227 -14.79 0.11 -5.60
CA HIS A 227 -15.35 -0.97 -6.43
C HIS A 227 -14.59 -2.29 -6.23
N PHE A 228 -13.98 -2.45 -5.05
CA PHE A 228 -13.29 -3.69 -4.73
C PHE A 228 -14.29 -4.81 -4.49
N ASP A 229 -14.14 -5.92 -5.19
CA ASP A 229 -15.02 -7.08 -5.08
C ASP A 229 -14.61 -7.96 -3.88
N HIS A 230 -15.15 -7.61 -2.72
CA HIS A 230 -14.90 -8.30 -1.46
C HIS A 230 -15.46 -9.73 -1.46
N GLU A 231 -16.60 -9.96 -2.15
CA GLU A 231 -17.19 -11.29 -2.27
C GLU A 231 -16.32 -12.19 -3.12
N LYS A 232 -15.81 -11.69 -4.23
CA LYS A 232 -14.89 -12.43 -5.08
C LYS A 232 -13.61 -12.83 -4.35
N LEU A 233 -13.04 -11.90 -3.55
CA LEU A 233 -11.87 -12.22 -2.73
C LEU A 233 -12.19 -13.32 -1.71
N ARG A 234 -13.34 -13.23 -1.03
CA ARG A 234 -13.82 -14.27 -0.11
C ARG A 234 -13.87 -15.63 -0.80
N ASP A 235 -14.54 -15.70 -1.94
CA ASP A 235 -14.75 -16.97 -2.65
C ASP A 235 -13.42 -17.60 -3.12
N LEU A 236 -12.49 -16.77 -3.59
CA LEU A 236 -11.16 -17.22 -3.96
C LEU A 236 -10.36 -17.73 -2.75
N LEU A 237 -10.42 -17.07 -1.61
CA LEU A 237 -9.72 -17.50 -0.39
C LEU A 237 -10.34 -18.78 0.21
N HIS A 238 -11.65 -18.95 0.15
CA HIS A 238 -12.30 -20.20 0.54
C HIS A 238 -11.88 -21.38 -0.35
N SER A 239 -11.73 -21.15 -1.66
CA SER A 239 -11.29 -22.17 -2.62
C SER A 239 -9.77 -22.39 -2.64
N HIS A 240 -8.98 -21.50 -2.04
CA HIS A 240 -7.54 -21.64 -2.01
C HIS A 240 -7.10 -22.80 -1.13
N ASN A 241 -6.23 -23.67 -1.63
CA ASN A 241 -5.80 -24.87 -0.88
C ASN A 241 -4.70 -24.59 0.14
N GLY A 242 -3.82 -23.63 -0.18
CA GLY A 242 -2.68 -23.28 0.67
C GLY A 242 -3.07 -22.49 1.92
N PRO A 243 -2.12 -22.27 2.82
CA PRO A 243 -2.32 -21.40 3.98
C PRO A 243 -2.35 -19.92 3.58
N PHE A 244 -3.04 -19.10 4.38
CA PHE A 244 -3.02 -17.65 4.18
C PHE A 244 -3.14 -16.85 5.48
N ILE A 245 -2.68 -15.63 5.43
CA ILE A 245 -2.98 -14.56 6.38
C ILE A 245 -3.69 -13.44 5.60
N LEU A 246 -4.90 -13.09 6.03
CA LEU A 246 -5.66 -11.97 5.51
C LEU A 246 -5.79 -10.91 6.62
N SER A 247 -5.34 -9.69 6.35
CA SER A 247 -5.53 -8.52 7.21
C SER A 247 -6.77 -7.76 6.76
N TYR A 248 -7.69 -7.48 7.68
CA TYR A 248 -8.95 -6.79 7.38
C TYR A 248 -9.35 -5.86 8.54
N ASN A 249 -10.34 -4.98 8.31
CA ASN A 249 -11.02 -4.31 9.42
C ASN A 249 -11.99 -5.27 10.12
N ASP A 250 -12.08 -5.14 11.44
CA ASP A 250 -12.99 -5.94 12.26
C ASP A 250 -14.41 -5.39 12.14
N CYS A 251 -15.30 -6.09 11.43
CA CYS A 251 -16.70 -5.77 11.24
C CYS A 251 -17.54 -7.03 11.09
N ASP A 252 -18.87 -6.89 11.20
CA ASP A 252 -19.79 -8.02 11.18
C ASP A 252 -19.71 -8.80 9.88
N TRP A 253 -19.69 -8.11 8.73
CA TRP A 253 -19.55 -8.75 7.43
C TRP A 253 -18.30 -9.64 7.34
N VAL A 254 -17.16 -9.15 7.81
CA VAL A 254 -15.90 -9.92 7.80
C VAL A 254 -16.01 -11.14 8.73
N ARG A 255 -16.56 -10.96 9.93
CA ARG A 255 -16.72 -12.05 10.89
C ARG A 255 -17.66 -13.14 10.40
N GLU A 256 -18.74 -12.77 9.72
CA GLU A 256 -19.70 -13.71 9.15
C GLU A 256 -19.11 -14.46 7.95
N ASN A 257 -18.50 -13.73 7.01
CA ASN A 257 -18.01 -14.30 5.76
C ASN A 257 -16.72 -15.11 5.88
N TYR A 258 -15.98 -14.98 6.98
CA TYR A 258 -14.75 -15.74 7.25
C TYR A 258 -14.81 -16.57 8.53
N SER A 259 -16.02 -16.89 9.03
CA SER A 259 -16.25 -17.60 10.29
C SER A 259 -15.61 -18.98 10.35
N ASP A 260 -15.31 -19.60 9.20
CA ASP A 260 -14.65 -20.91 9.10
C ASP A 260 -13.13 -20.86 9.40
N PHE A 261 -12.56 -19.66 9.51
CA PHE A 261 -11.13 -19.44 9.73
C PHE A 261 -10.82 -18.95 11.14
N LYS A 262 -9.55 -18.99 11.52
CA LYS A 262 -9.10 -18.51 12.83
C LYS A 262 -8.97 -16.99 12.84
N PHE A 263 -9.60 -16.33 13.80
CA PHE A 263 -9.46 -14.89 14.02
C PHE A 263 -8.38 -14.59 15.06
N LYS A 264 -7.57 -13.55 14.79
CA LYS A 264 -6.62 -12.97 15.73
C LYS A 264 -6.80 -11.46 15.78
N LEU A 265 -6.98 -10.94 16.99
CA LEU A 265 -7.11 -9.52 17.22
C LEU A 265 -5.75 -8.93 17.57
N PRO A 266 -5.22 -8.04 16.74
CA PRO A 266 -3.96 -7.40 17.03
C PRO A 266 -4.09 -6.39 18.17
N LYS A 267 -3.00 -6.28 18.97
CA LYS A 267 -2.90 -5.29 20.07
C LYS A 267 -1.93 -4.18 19.71
N TRP A 268 -1.83 -3.78 18.46
CA TRP A 268 -0.99 -2.63 18.08
C TRP A 268 -1.80 -1.36 17.97
N HIS A 269 -1.08 -0.23 18.09
CA HIS A 269 -1.65 1.10 17.96
C HIS A 269 -1.06 1.79 16.72
N TYR A 270 -1.90 2.32 15.86
CA TYR A 270 -1.45 3.17 14.76
C TYR A 270 -1.11 4.57 15.28
N SER A 271 0.09 5.05 14.99
CA SER A 271 0.47 6.44 15.26
C SER A 271 0.09 7.37 14.10
N PHE A 272 -1.16 7.32 13.64
CA PHE A 272 -1.69 8.31 12.71
C PHE A 272 -2.25 9.48 13.52
N GLN A 273 -1.40 10.47 13.81
CA GLN A 273 -1.76 11.58 14.68
C GLN A 273 -2.84 12.53 14.13
N GLN A 274 -3.29 12.42 12.88
CA GLN A 274 -4.22 13.41 12.31
C GLN A 274 -5.43 12.84 11.53
N GLY A 275 -5.40 11.63 11.01
CA GLY A 275 -6.55 11.02 10.32
C GLY A 275 -7.62 10.55 11.30
N GLU A 276 -7.22 9.85 12.34
CA GLU A 276 -8.14 9.25 13.33
C GLU A 276 -8.66 10.21 14.39
N THR A 277 -8.06 11.38 14.59
CA THR A 277 -8.58 12.38 15.53
C THR A 277 -9.90 13.03 15.08
N ARG A 278 -10.33 12.77 13.84
CA ARG A 278 -11.59 13.25 13.27
C ARG A 278 -12.71 12.21 13.33
N ILE A 279 -12.41 10.97 13.74
CA ILE A 279 -13.38 9.89 13.79
C ILE A 279 -13.81 9.63 15.25
N GLY A 280 -14.99 10.07 15.61
CA GLY A 280 -15.74 9.67 16.79
C GLY A 280 -15.59 10.54 18.04
N ASP A 281 -16.71 10.71 18.72
CA ASP A 281 -16.91 11.53 19.94
C ASP A 281 -16.30 10.93 21.22
N ASN A 282 -15.50 9.86 21.14
CA ASN A 282 -14.97 9.12 22.28
C ASN A 282 -13.49 9.40 22.60
N ARG A 283 -13.03 10.63 22.33
CA ARG A 283 -11.66 11.01 22.69
C ARG A 283 -11.60 11.38 24.17
N GLN A 284 -10.84 10.61 24.98
CA GLN A 284 -10.36 11.08 26.25
C GLN A 284 -9.10 11.95 26.04
N ASP A 285 -9.07 13.14 26.63
CA ASP A 285 -7.94 14.06 26.54
C ASP A 285 -6.66 13.39 27.06
N GLY A 286 -5.66 13.30 26.19
CA GLY A 286 -4.34 12.74 26.51
C GLY A 286 -3.97 11.46 25.79
N ASP A 287 -4.90 10.75 25.13
CA ASP A 287 -4.59 9.52 24.40
C ASP A 287 -4.14 9.82 22.95
N THR A 288 -2.86 9.58 22.68
CA THR A 288 -2.25 9.75 21.35
C THR A 288 -2.25 8.47 20.51
N SER A 289 -2.78 7.36 21.05
CA SER A 289 -2.81 6.06 20.40
C SER A 289 -4.20 5.45 20.47
N LYS A 290 -4.76 5.04 19.34
CA LYS A 290 -6.00 4.23 19.27
C LYS A 290 -5.66 2.78 19.02
N ALA A 291 -6.43 1.88 19.66
CA ALA A 291 -6.37 0.45 19.35
C ALA A 291 -6.72 0.23 17.88
N SER A 292 -6.02 -0.67 17.23
CA SER A 292 -6.34 -1.08 15.87
C SER A 292 -7.71 -1.76 15.86
N HIS A 293 -8.56 -1.36 14.90
CA HIS A 293 -9.80 -2.07 14.57
C HIS A 293 -9.55 -3.14 13.49
N GLU A 294 -8.37 -3.71 13.46
CA GLU A 294 -8.01 -4.76 12.50
C GLU A 294 -8.21 -6.16 13.09
N ILE A 295 -8.45 -7.09 12.19
CA ILE A 295 -8.54 -8.52 12.47
C ILE A 295 -7.63 -9.26 11.48
N LEU A 296 -6.91 -10.26 11.96
CA LEU A 296 -6.25 -11.22 11.09
C LEU A 296 -7.11 -12.47 10.97
N ILE A 297 -7.29 -12.92 9.74
CA ILE A 297 -7.99 -14.15 9.38
C ILE A 297 -6.93 -15.11 8.86
N ILE A 298 -6.86 -16.31 9.48
CA ILE A 298 -5.74 -17.24 9.27
C ILE A 298 -6.28 -18.60 8.87
N LYS A 299 -5.80 -19.10 7.73
CA LYS A 299 -5.88 -20.51 7.32
C LYS A 299 -4.50 -21.13 7.48
N GLU A 300 -4.43 -22.22 8.25
CA GLU A 300 -3.19 -23.02 8.46
C GLU A 300 -3.02 -24.11 7.43
#